data_e16b2f9e98f19ba9c09b562833bccf36
#
_entry.id   e16b2f9e98f19ba9c09b562833bccf36
#
_cell.length_a   1.000
_cell.length_b   1.000
_cell.length_c   1.000
_cell.angle_alpha   90.00
_cell.angle_beta   90.00
_cell.angle_gamma   90.00
#
_symmetry.space_group_name_H-M   'P 1'
#
loop_
_entity.id
_entity.type
_entity.pdbx_description
1 polymer ?
#
loop_
_entity_poly.entity_id
_entity_poly.type
_entity_poly.pdbx_seq_one_letter_code
_entity_poly.pdbx_strand_id
1 'polypeptide(L)'
;MTTPNKLASIKNLAAELDQDFMSARLVPGLTSGLVVGLVEVIIAISFAALIFAGELSSFLPNGIGFALIGAIITGVVVALMTSLPGTVSGIQDAPAAILAVMSAAIVTSMPSDASGLETFITIVVVIALTTILCGIFMLGLGYFNLGGLVRFLPYPVMGGFLAGTGWLLVTGSINMMTGIIHRFIELSTLFQPEILLLWLPGLAFAILLLAI
;
A
#
# COMPACT_ATOMS: atom_id res chain seq x y z
N MET A 1 -23.06 24.03 -18.48
CA MET A 1 -22.56 22.79 -17.88
C MET A 1 -23.78 22.03 -17.34
N THR A 2 -24.26 21.05 -18.09
CA THR A 2 -25.41 20.23 -17.69
C THR A 2 -24.93 19.20 -16.68
N THR A 3 -25.49 19.24 -15.48
CA THR A 3 -25.27 18.23 -14.45
C THR A 3 -25.64 16.85 -15.01
N PRO A 4 -24.71 15.87 -15.02
CA PRO A 4 -25.04 14.53 -15.48
C PRO A 4 -26.16 13.97 -14.59
N ASN A 5 -27.23 13.53 -15.23
CA ASN A 5 -28.37 12.94 -14.55
C ASN A 5 -27.91 11.64 -13.84
N LYS A 6 -27.79 11.68 -12.51
CA LYS A 6 -27.31 10.55 -11.69
C LYS A 6 -28.10 9.25 -11.93
N LEU A 7 -29.39 9.37 -12.26
CA LEU A 7 -30.24 8.22 -12.61
C LEU A 7 -29.86 7.58 -13.96
N ALA A 8 -29.44 8.40 -14.94
CA ALA A 8 -28.93 7.88 -16.21
C ALA A 8 -27.59 7.15 -16.03
N SER A 9 -26.72 7.65 -15.13
CA SER A 9 -25.44 7.01 -14.80
C SER A 9 -25.64 5.64 -14.15
N ILE A 10 -26.58 5.50 -13.21
CA ILE A 10 -26.88 4.21 -12.55
C ILE A 10 -27.50 3.20 -13.52
N LYS A 11 -28.40 3.65 -14.41
CA LYS A 11 -28.97 2.79 -15.44
C LYS A 11 -27.95 2.31 -16.47
N ASN A 12 -27.01 3.18 -16.84
CA ASN A 12 -25.91 2.81 -17.72
C ASN A 12 -24.97 1.79 -17.07
N LEU A 13 -24.64 1.98 -15.79
CA LEU A 13 -23.84 1.04 -15.01
C LEU A 13 -24.52 -0.34 -14.92
N ALA A 14 -25.83 -0.37 -14.65
CA ALA A 14 -26.59 -1.62 -14.61
C ALA A 14 -26.64 -2.33 -15.97
N ALA A 15 -26.77 -1.57 -17.08
CA ALA A 15 -26.75 -2.11 -18.42
C ALA A 15 -25.38 -2.61 -18.85
N GLU A 16 -24.29 -1.92 -18.44
CA GLU A 16 -22.91 -2.36 -18.67
C GLU A 16 -22.60 -3.64 -17.89
N LEU A 17 -23.01 -3.72 -16.62
CA LEU A 17 -22.87 -4.93 -15.82
C LEU A 17 -23.62 -6.12 -16.44
N ASP A 18 -24.87 -5.90 -16.92
CA ASP A 18 -25.68 -6.94 -17.56
C ASP A 18 -25.06 -7.43 -18.89
N GLN A 19 -24.47 -6.51 -19.67
CA GLN A 19 -23.73 -6.85 -20.89
C GLN A 19 -22.43 -7.61 -20.60
N ASP A 20 -21.71 -7.25 -19.56
CA ASP A 20 -20.48 -7.94 -19.16
C ASP A 20 -20.78 -9.33 -18.58
N PHE A 21 -21.87 -9.50 -17.86
CA PHE A 21 -22.34 -10.80 -17.38
C PHE A 21 -22.84 -11.73 -18.49
N MET A 22 -23.40 -11.20 -19.57
CA MET A 22 -23.89 -11.99 -20.70
C MET A 22 -22.86 -12.24 -21.81
N SER A 23 -21.71 -11.59 -21.79
CA SER A 23 -20.75 -11.67 -22.89
C SER A 23 -19.69 -12.76 -22.66
N ALA A 24 -19.05 -13.20 -23.77
CA ALA A 24 -17.90 -14.10 -23.77
C ALA A 24 -16.66 -13.55 -23.01
N ARG A 25 -16.78 -12.36 -22.41
CA ARG A 25 -15.74 -11.68 -21.62
C ARG A 25 -15.74 -12.06 -20.14
N LEU A 26 -16.76 -12.75 -19.66
CA LEU A 26 -16.90 -13.13 -18.24
C LEU A 26 -15.75 -14.04 -17.79
N VAL A 27 -15.39 -15.04 -18.58
CA VAL A 27 -14.30 -15.97 -18.25
C VAL A 27 -12.93 -15.26 -18.22
N PRO A 28 -12.53 -14.48 -19.25
CA PRO A 28 -11.30 -13.69 -19.20
C PRO A 28 -11.27 -12.67 -18.06
N GLY A 29 -12.40 -12.02 -17.77
CA GLY A 29 -12.52 -11.05 -16.68
C GLY A 29 -12.34 -11.69 -15.30
N LEU A 30 -12.96 -12.84 -15.04
CA LEU A 30 -12.81 -13.57 -13.79
C LEU A 30 -11.40 -14.12 -13.61
N THR A 31 -10.79 -14.67 -14.66
CA THR A 31 -9.42 -15.21 -14.57
C THR A 31 -8.40 -14.09 -14.33
N SER A 32 -8.51 -12.97 -15.03
CA SER A 32 -7.61 -11.83 -14.78
C SER A 32 -7.82 -11.22 -13.41
N GLY A 33 -9.08 -11.05 -12.99
CA GLY A 33 -9.42 -10.56 -11.65
C GLY A 33 -8.91 -11.46 -10.52
N LEU A 34 -8.99 -12.78 -10.71
CA LEU A 34 -8.46 -13.74 -9.73
C LEU A 34 -6.93 -13.67 -9.63
N VAL A 35 -6.23 -13.57 -10.77
CA VAL A 35 -4.75 -13.44 -10.78
C VAL A 35 -4.33 -12.14 -10.10
N VAL A 36 -4.95 -11.03 -10.47
CA VAL A 36 -4.65 -9.72 -9.87
C VAL A 36 -4.99 -9.72 -8.38
N GLY A 37 -6.15 -10.26 -7.98
CA GLY A 37 -6.54 -10.37 -6.58
C GLY A 37 -5.57 -11.21 -5.75
N LEU A 38 -5.03 -12.30 -6.32
CA LEU A 38 -4.01 -13.10 -5.64
C LEU A 38 -2.72 -12.31 -5.40
N VAL A 39 -2.28 -11.55 -6.40
CA VAL A 39 -1.10 -10.68 -6.29
C VAL A 39 -1.33 -9.60 -5.24
N GLU A 40 -2.51 -8.96 -5.23
CA GLU A 40 -2.88 -7.96 -4.24
C GLU A 40 -2.89 -8.49 -2.81
N VAL A 41 -3.35 -9.73 -2.59
CA VAL A 41 -3.28 -10.38 -1.26
C VAL A 41 -1.84 -10.52 -0.80
N ILE A 42 -0.93 -10.96 -1.68
CA ILE A 42 0.49 -11.10 -1.35
C ILE A 42 1.11 -9.73 -1.00
N ILE A 43 0.79 -8.70 -1.78
CA ILE A 43 1.25 -7.33 -1.54
C ILE A 43 0.70 -6.80 -0.22
N ALA A 44 -0.59 -7.00 0.06
CA ALA A 44 -1.24 -6.59 1.30
C ALA A 44 -0.58 -7.21 2.54
N ILE A 45 -0.30 -8.52 2.50
CA ILE A 45 0.40 -9.22 3.56
C ILE A 45 1.82 -8.66 3.76
N SER A 46 2.55 -8.44 2.66
CA SER A 46 3.92 -7.94 2.71
C SER A 46 4.00 -6.53 3.31
N PHE A 47 3.10 -5.63 2.93
CA PHE A 47 3.10 -4.27 3.49
C PHE A 47 2.54 -4.21 4.91
N ALA A 48 1.55 -5.04 5.26
CA ALA A 48 1.12 -5.18 6.64
C ALA A 48 2.28 -5.66 7.52
N ALA A 49 3.05 -6.66 7.06
CA ALA A 49 4.21 -7.15 7.77
C ALA A 49 5.30 -6.08 7.93
N LEU A 50 5.48 -5.21 6.92
CA LEU A 50 6.41 -4.08 6.99
C LEU A 50 5.98 -3.02 8.02
N ILE A 51 4.67 -2.70 8.08
CA ILE A 51 4.12 -1.67 8.97
C ILE A 51 4.08 -2.16 10.43
N PHE A 52 3.73 -3.42 10.65
CA PHE A 52 3.60 -4.04 11.97
C PHE A 52 4.80 -4.94 12.31
N ALA A 53 6.01 -4.55 11.89
CA ALA A 53 7.24 -5.26 12.20
C ALA A 53 7.72 -5.05 13.66
N GLY A 54 8.63 -5.89 14.11
CA GLY A 54 9.31 -5.74 15.41
C GLY A 54 8.37 -6.00 16.60
N GLU A 55 8.26 -5.05 17.51
CA GLU A 55 7.46 -5.17 18.75
C GLU A 55 5.96 -5.38 18.50
N LEU A 56 5.46 -5.01 17.32
CA LEU A 56 4.08 -5.17 16.92
C LEU A 56 3.78 -6.51 16.22
N SER A 57 4.75 -7.41 16.12
CA SER A 57 4.60 -8.70 15.43
C SER A 57 3.47 -9.58 15.99
N SER A 58 3.14 -9.44 17.28
CA SER A 58 1.99 -10.11 17.89
C SER A 58 0.63 -9.65 17.34
N PHE A 59 0.55 -8.43 16.79
CA PHE A 59 -0.64 -7.84 16.19
C PHE A 59 -0.64 -7.91 14.65
N LEU A 60 0.37 -8.54 14.05
CA LEU A 60 0.48 -8.70 12.60
C LEU A 60 -0.78 -9.33 11.95
N PRO A 61 -1.43 -10.37 12.51
CA PRO A 61 -2.66 -10.91 11.93
C PRO A 61 -3.79 -9.87 11.83
N ASN A 62 -3.91 -8.99 12.82
CA ASN A 62 -4.87 -7.89 12.81
C ASN A 62 -4.54 -6.86 11.73
N GLY A 63 -3.25 -6.50 11.60
CA GLY A 63 -2.76 -5.60 10.55
C GLY A 63 -3.02 -6.13 9.14
N ILE A 64 -2.79 -7.42 8.91
CA ILE A 64 -3.12 -8.09 7.64
C ILE A 64 -4.63 -8.02 7.37
N GLY A 65 -5.46 -8.28 8.39
CA GLY A 65 -6.92 -8.17 8.26
C GLY A 65 -7.36 -6.77 7.82
N PHE A 66 -6.83 -5.71 8.45
CA PHE A 66 -7.11 -4.33 8.04
C PHE A 66 -6.65 -4.01 6.63
N ALA A 67 -5.46 -4.45 6.24
CA ALA A 67 -4.94 -4.23 4.88
C ALA A 67 -5.80 -4.92 3.82
N LEU A 68 -6.21 -6.16 4.05
CA LEU A 68 -7.07 -6.91 3.13
C LEU A 68 -8.47 -6.29 3.02
N ILE A 69 -9.09 -5.90 4.13
CA ILE A 69 -10.40 -5.23 4.11
C ILE A 69 -10.29 -3.90 3.36
N GLY A 70 -9.24 -3.13 3.62
CA GLY A 70 -8.96 -1.88 2.91
C GLY A 70 -8.80 -2.09 1.40
N ALA A 71 -8.06 -3.11 0.98
CA ALA A 71 -7.87 -3.46 -0.43
C ALA A 71 -9.19 -3.84 -1.10
N ILE A 72 -10.03 -4.66 -0.44
CA ILE A 72 -11.34 -5.06 -0.95
C ILE A 72 -12.24 -3.84 -1.13
N ILE A 73 -12.36 -2.98 -0.10
CA ILE A 73 -13.22 -1.79 -0.15
C ILE A 73 -12.76 -0.86 -1.27
N THR A 74 -11.45 -0.58 -1.34
CA THR A 74 -10.88 0.30 -2.38
C THR A 74 -11.07 -0.30 -3.76
N GLY A 75 -10.84 -1.60 -3.94
CA GLY A 75 -11.05 -2.31 -5.18
C GLY A 75 -12.50 -2.21 -5.68
N VAL A 76 -13.47 -2.46 -4.80
CA VAL A 76 -14.90 -2.35 -5.12
C VAL A 76 -15.27 -0.91 -5.48
N VAL A 77 -14.84 0.08 -4.70
CA VAL A 77 -15.14 1.50 -4.95
C VAL A 77 -14.55 1.94 -6.30
N VAL A 78 -13.30 1.59 -6.59
CA VAL A 78 -12.67 1.93 -7.87
C VAL A 78 -13.36 1.22 -9.03
N ALA A 79 -13.67 -0.07 -8.91
CA ALA A 79 -14.36 -0.81 -9.95
C ALA A 79 -15.73 -0.22 -10.30
N LEU A 80 -16.47 0.31 -9.30
CA LEU A 80 -17.78 0.89 -9.50
C LEU A 80 -17.75 2.36 -9.97
N MET A 81 -16.71 3.11 -9.63
CA MET A 81 -16.66 4.56 -9.86
C MET A 81 -15.70 4.98 -10.98
N THR A 82 -14.82 4.08 -11.44
CA THR A 82 -13.88 4.41 -12.51
C THR A 82 -14.60 4.52 -13.86
N SER A 83 -14.23 5.53 -14.63
CA SER A 83 -14.67 5.68 -16.03
C SER A 83 -13.67 5.05 -17.03
N LEU A 84 -12.55 4.54 -16.55
CA LEU A 84 -11.49 3.94 -17.37
C LEU A 84 -11.60 2.42 -17.32
N PRO A 85 -11.93 1.76 -18.45
CA PRO A 85 -11.98 0.29 -18.49
C PRO A 85 -10.60 -0.32 -18.24
N GLY A 86 -10.57 -1.39 -17.47
CA GLY A 86 -9.33 -2.10 -17.13
C GLY A 86 -8.48 -1.45 -16.02
N THR A 87 -9.01 -0.45 -15.32
CA THR A 87 -8.33 0.13 -14.15
C THR A 87 -8.38 -0.87 -12.99
N VAL A 88 -7.22 -1.18 -12.45
CA VAL A 88 -7.05 -2.00 -11.24
C VAL A 88 -6.62 -1.09 -10.11
N SER A 89 -7.27 -1.23 -8.97
CA SER A 89 -6.87 -0.58 -7.72
C SER A 89 -5.97 -1.51 -6.93
N GLY A 90 -4.89 -0.99 -6.38
CA GLY A 90 -3.97 -1.76 -5.57
C GLY A 90 -3.33 -0.93 -4.46
N ILE A 91 -2.74 -1.64 -3.50
CA ILE A 91 -1.98 -1.03 -2.42
C ILE A 91 -0.71 -0.43 -3.01
N GLN A 92 -0.45 0.85 -2.68
CA GLN A 92 0.69 1.59 -3.19
C GLN A 92 1.90 1.43 -2.26
N ASP A 93 3.06 1.19 -2.85
CA ASP A 93 4.35 1.02 -2.16
C ASP A 93 4.80 2.28 -1.41
N ALA A 94 4.67 3.45 -2.01
CA ALA A 94 5.12 4.70 -1.41
C ALA A 94 4.37 5.06 -0.12
N PRO A 95 3.03 5.06 -0.05
CA PRO A 95 2.31 5.22 1.21
C PRO A 95 2.65 4.14 2.23
N ALA A 96 2.80 2.87 1.82
CA ALA A 96 3.15 1.77 2.73
C ALA A 96 4.51 2.00 3.39
N ALA A 97 5.52 2.44 2.63
CA ALA A 97 6.84 2.79 3.15
C ALA A 97 6.78 3.93 4.18
N ILE A 98 6.00 4.97 3.90
CA ILE A 98 5.81 6.11 4.82
C ILE A 98 5.11 5.66 6.10
N LEU A 99 4.06 4.84 5.98
CA LEU A 99 3.34 4.29 7.13
C LEU A 99 4.23 3.39 7.98
N ALA A 100 5.13 2.62 7.39
CA ALA A 100 6.10 1.80 8.12
C ALA A 100 7.07 2.65 8.96
N VAL A 101 7.60 3.73 8.37
CA VAL A 101 8.47 4.68 9.10
C VAL A 101 7.69 5.38 10.22
N MET A 102 6.46 5.78 9.94
CA MET A 102 5.58 6.41 10.94
C MET A 102 5.29 5.43 12.10
N SER A 103 4.96 4.17 11.80
CA SER A 103 4.74 3.13 12.80
C SER A 103 5.97 2.94 13.69
N ALA A 104 7.15 2.82 13.11
CA ALA A 104 8.40 2.72 13.84
C ALA A 104 8.68 3.94 14.73
N ALA A 105 8.39 5.15 14.24
CA ALA A 105 8.54 6.38 15.02
C ALA A 105 7.58 6.44 16.21
N ILE A 106 6.33 5.99 16.04
CA ILE A 106 5.35 5.90 17.13
C ILE A 106 5.84 4.91 18.20
N VAL A 107 6.26 3.70 17.81
CA VAL A 107 6.80 2.70 18.75
C VAL A 107 7.92 3.28 19.60
N THR A 108 8.85 3.98 18.98
CA THR A 108 10.00 4.59 19.71
C THR A 108 9.62 5.79 20.58
N SER A 109 8.47 6.43 20.32
CA SER A 109 7.99 7.60 21.05
C SER A 109 7.03 7.24 22.18
N MET A 110 6.53 6.00 22.24
CA MET A 110 5.65 5.55 23.31
C MET A 110 6.38 5.47 24.64
N PRO A 111 5.70 5.78 25.75
CA PRO A 111 6.26 5.57 27.08
C PRO A 111 6.64 4.10 27.32
N SER A 112 7.69 3.86 28.09
CA SER A 112 8.20 2.51 28.37
C SER A 112 7.22 1.61 29.16
N ASP A 113 6.20 2.18 29.75
CA ASP A 113 5.12 1.51 30.46
C ASP A 113 3.86 1.26 29.59
N ALA A 114 3.86 1.76 28.34
CA ALA A 114 2.76 1.54 27.42
C ALA A 114 2.65 0.08 27.03
N SER A 115 1.42 -0.44 27.05
CA SER A 115 1.17 -1.82 26.59
C SER A 115 1.29 -1.91 25.07
N GLY A 116 1.67 -3.10 24.55
CA GLY A 116 1.70 -3.34 23.11
C GLY A 116 0.36 -3.08 22.42
N LEU A 117 -0.76 -3.31 23.13
CA LEU A 117 -2.09 -3.03 22.63
C LEU A 117 -2.35 -1.52 22.47
N GLU A 118 -1.92 -0.68 23.42
CA GLU A 118 -2.05 0.77 23.32
C GLU A 118 -1.23 1.31 22.14
N THR A 119 -0.02 0.81 21.96
CA THR A 119 0.84 1.16 20.82
C THR A 119 0.16 0.78 19.50
N PHE A 120 -0.38 -0.44 19.41
CA PHE A 120 -1.09 -0.91 18.22
C PHE A 120 -2.31 -0.05 17.91
N ILE A 121 -3.17 0.23 18.90
CA ILE A 121 -4.36 1.08 18.72
C ILE A 121 -3.95 2.48 18.27
N THR A 122 -2.92 3.06 18.87
CA THR A 122 -2.41 4.38 18.50
C THR A 122 -2.00 4.42 17.03
N ILE A 123 -1.26 3.40 16.56
CA ILE A 123 -0.85 3.31 15.16
C ILE A 123 -2.06 3.19 14.23
N VAL A 124 -3.03 2.33 14.55
CA VAL A 124 -4.25 2.17 13.75
C VAL A 124 -5.04 3.47 13.66
N VAL A 125 -5.18 4.20 14.78
CA VAL A 125 -5.87 5.49 14.80
C VAL A 125 -5.13 6.52 13.96
N VAL A 126 -3.81 6.59 14.04
CA VAL A 126 -3.00 7.54 13.25
C VAL A 126 -3.07 7.20 11.77
N ILE A 127 -3.04 5.92 11.40
CA ILE A 127 -3.24 5.47 10.01
C ILE A 127 -4.63 5.90 9.51
N ALA A 128 -5.68 5.66 10.28
CA ALA A 128 -7.05 6.05 9.93
C ALA A 128 -7.18 7.58 9.74
N LEU A 129 -6.62 8.36 10.67
CA LEU A 129 -6.63 9.82 10.59
C LEU A 129 -5.88 10.32 9.36
N THR A 130 -4.69 9.79 9.09
CA THR A 130 -3.88 10.13 7.92
C THR A 130 -4.61 9.79 6.63
N THR A 131 -5.28 8.64 6.58
CA THR A 131 -6.08 8.22 5.42
C THR A 131 -7.26 9.14 5.17
N ILE A 132 -7.98 9.56 6.23
CA ILE A 132 -9.08 10.52 6.13
C ILE A 132 -8.57 11.87 5.63
N LEU A 133 -7.48 12.39 6.19
CA LEU A 133 -6.87 13.65 5.75
C LEU A 133 -6.43 13.59 4.28
N CYS A 134 -5.80 12.51 3.88
CA CYS A 134 -5.41 12.27 2.49
C CYS A 134 -6.64 12.22 1.56
N GLY A 135 -7.70 11.53 1.98
CA GLY A 135 -8.97 11.46 1.26
C GLY A 135 -9.61 12.83 1.07
N ILE A 136 -9.68 13.64 2.12
CA ILE A 136 -10.20 15.02 2.06
C ILE A 136 -9.35 15.87 1.10
N PHE A 137 -8.02 15.76 1.18
CA PHE A 137 -7.11 16.48 0.31
C PHE A 137 -7.31 16.09 -1.17
N MET A 138 -7.40 14.79 -1.46
CA MET A 138 -7.64 14.30 -2.82
C MET A 138 -9.02 14.70 -3.36
N LEU A 139 -10.06 14.69 -2.51
CA LEU A 139 -11.36 15.23 -2.87
C LEU A 139 -11.30 16.72 -3.21
N GLY A 140 -10.55 17.50 -2.43
CA GLY A 140 -10.31 18.92 -2.72
C GLY A 140 -9.63 19.12 -4.08
N LEU A 141 -8.56 18.38 -4.35
CA LEU A 141 -7.87 18.45 -5.65
C LEU A 141 -8.81 18.10 -6.82
N GLY A 142 -9.65 17.08 -6.65
CA GLY A 142 -10.64 16.69 -7.65
C GLY A 142 -11.73 17.73 -7.83
N TYR A 143 -12.26 18.29 -6.75
CA TYR A 143 -13.31 19.31 -6.79
C TYR A 143 -12.86 20.60 -7.50
N PHE A 144 -11.64 21.04 -7.25
CA PHE A 144 -11.06 22.23 -7.89
C PHE A 144 -10.44 21.94 -9.26
N ASN A 145 -10.52 20.70 -9.78
CA ASN A 145 -9.90 20.29 -11.05
C ASN A 145 -8.39 20.56 -11.10
N LEU A 146 -7.70 20.45 -9.96
CA LEU A 146 -6.27 20.73 -9.84
C LEU A 146 -5.37 19.56 -10.31
N GLY A 147 -5.92 18.47 -10.81
CA GLY A 147 -5.16 17.32 -11.34
C GLY A 147 -4.15 17.71 -12.42
N GLY A 148 -4.42 18.80 -13.17
CA GLY A 148 -3.47 19.35 -14.14
C GLY A 148 -2.16 19.88 -13.54
N LEU A 149 -2.10 20.14 -12.22
CA LEU A 149 -0.89 20.60 -11.54
C LEU A 149 0.25 19.57 -11.57
N VAL A 150 -0.06 18.29 -11.70
CA VAL A 150 0.94 17.22 -11.86
C VAL A 150 1.88 17.49 -13.05
N ARG A 151 1.41 18.19 -14.08
CA ARG A 151 2.19 18.59 -15.25
C ARG A 151 3.33 19.55 -14.93
N PHE A 152 3.25 20.27 -13.82
CA PHE A 152 4.28 21.22 -13.38
C PHE A 152 5.34 20.58 -12.47
N LEU A 153 5.21 19.31 -12.10
CA LEU A 153 6.21 18.61 -11.31
C LEU A 153 7.44 18.32 -12.17
N PRO A 154 8.63 18.88 -11.82
CA PRO A 154 9.86 18.60 -12.54
C PRO A 154 10.24 17.11 -12.42
N TYR A 155 10.74 16.53 -13.51
CA TYR A 155 11.18 15.13 -13.54
C TYR A 155 12.16 14.74 -12.41
N PRO A 156 13.15 15.60 -12.02
CA PRO A 156 14.05 15.29 -10.89
C PRO A 156 13.33 15.11 -9.55
N VAL A 157 12.23 15.84 -9.32
CA VAL A 157 11.42 15.71 -8.09
C VAL A 157 10.74 14.35 -8.05
N MET A 158 10.15 13.91 -9.15
CA MET A 158 9.53 12.59 -9.29
C MET A 158 10.58 11.48 -9.08
N GLY A 159 11.75 11.61 -9.72
CA GLY A 159 12.85 10.67 -9.56
C GLY A 159 13.37 10.60 -8.11
N GLY A 160 13.52 11.75 -7.45
CA GLY A 160 13.92 11.82 -6.05
C GLY A 160 12.91 11.18 -5.10
N PHE A 161 11.62 11.40 -5.34
CA PHE A 161 10.54 10.76 -4.57
C PHE A 161 10.57 9.24 -4.71
N LEU A 162 10.65 8.72 -5.94
CA LEU A 162 10.70 7.28 -6.20
C LEU A 162 11.98 6.64 -5.62
N ALA A 163 13.12 7.29 -5.72
CA ALA A 163 14.37 6.82 -5.13
C ALA A 163 14.29 6.78 -3.60
N GLY A 164 13.70 7.81 -2.98
CA GLY A 164 13.52 7.89 -1.53
C GLY A 164 12.58 6.80 -1.00
N THR A 165 11.44 6.60 -1.66
CA THR A 165 10.49 5.53 -1.28
C THR A 165 11.08 4.14 -1.49
N GLY A 166 11.78 3.91 -2.61
CA GLY A 166 12.51 2.66 -2.84
C GLY A 166 13.56 2.37 -1.77
N TRP A 167 14.30 3.39 -1.34
CA TRP A 167 15.25 3.26 -0.24
C TRP A 167 14.57 2.87 1.09
N LEU A 168 13.43 3.49 1.42
CA LEU A 168 12.65 3.16 2.62
C LEU A 168 12.14 1.72 2.59
N LEU A 169 11.71 1.22 1.43
CA LEU A 169 11.29 -0.17 1.27
C LEU A 169 12.45 -1.15 1.46
N VAL A 170 13.61 -0.87 0.89
CA VAL A 170 14.80 -1.71 1.05
C VAL A 170 15.22 -1.77 2.52
N THR A 171 15.37 -0.62 3.18
CA THR A 171 15.77 -0.57 4.59
C THR A 171 14.72 -1.21 5.50
N GLY A 172 13.44 -0.99 5.25
CA GLY A 172 12.34 -1.61 5.97
C GLY A 172 12.31 -3.13 5.83
N SER A 173 12.54 -3.64 4.62
CA SER A 173 12.60 -5.09 4.36
C SER A 173 13.79 -5.75 5.08
N ILE A 174 14.95 -5.10 5.09
CA ILE A 174 16.12 -5.59 5.83
C ILE A 174 15.83 -5.61 7.33
N ASN A 175 15.24 -4.54 7.89
CA ASN A 175 14.86 -4.49 9.30
C ASN A 175 13.86 -5.59 9.67
N MET A 176 12.89 -5.86 8.79
CA MET A 176 11.92 -6.93 8.98
C MET A 176 12.58 -8.32 8.99
N MET A 177 13.52 -8.57 8.07
CA MET A 177 14.21 -9.86 7.95
C MET A 177 15.16 -10.11 9.11
N THR A 178 15.85 -9.07 9.59
CA THR A 178 16.87 -9.17 10.65
C THR A 178 16.31 -8.98 12.05
N GLY A 179 15.09 -8.42 12.19
CA GLY A 179 14.51 -8.06 13.48
C GLY A 179 15.23 -6.92 14.22
N ILE A 180 16.21 -6.29 13.58
CA ILE A 180 17.06 -5.24 14.18
C ILE A 180 16.78 -3.92 13.47
N ILE A 181 16.48 -2.86 14.22
CA ILE A 181 16.34 -1.51 13.67
C ILE A 181 17.76 -0.98 13.37
N HIS A 182 18.18 -1.11 12.13
CA HIS A 182 19.49 -0.65 11.69
C HIS A 182 19.47 0.87 11.54
N ARG A 183 20.16 1.57 12.43
CA ARG A 183 20.59 2.95 12.20
C ARG A 183 21.77 2.93 11.24
N PHE A 184 21.89 3.94 10.38
CA PHE A 184 23.00 4.07 9.40
C PHE A 184 24.41 3.89 9.96
N ILE A 185 24.57 3.97 11.28
CA ILE A 185 25.86 3.89 12.00
C ILE A 185 26.30 2.43 12.21
N GLU A 186 25.41 1.44 12.08
CA GLU A 186 25.68 0.04 12.40
C GLU A 186 25.66 -0.89 11.17
N LEU A 187 26.03 -0.37 9.99
CA LEU A 187 26.11 -1.17 8.76
C LEU A 187 27.03 -2.39 8.88
N SER A 188 28.03 -2.33 9.78
CA SER A 188 28.93 -3.46 10.04
C SER A 188 28.22 -4.67 10.63
N THR A 189 27.11 -4.49 11.35
CA THR A 189 26.35 -5.60 11.93
C THR A 189 25.64 -6.44 10.87
N LEU A 190 25.27 -5.84 9.73
CA LEU A 190 24.62 -6.54 8.60
C LEU A 190 25.54 -7.62 7.98
N PHE A 191 26.85 -7.48 8.12
CA PHE A 191 27.83 -8.40 7.56
C PHE A 191 28.23 -9.51 8.55
N GLN A 192 27.63 -9.56 9.74
CA GLN A 192 27.82 -10.69 10.66
C GLN A 192 27.22 -11.95 10.03
N PRO A 193 27.89 -13.12 10.12
CA PRO A 193 27.45 -14.35 9.44
C PRO A 193 26.02 -14.78 9.79
N GLU A 194 25.60 -14.53 11.02
CA GLU A 194 24.27 -14.88 11.52
C GLU A 194 23.18 -14.00 10.89
N ILE A 195 23.43 -12.71 10.72
CA ILE A 195 22.51 -11.74 10.15
C ILE A 195 22.52 -11.80 8.63
N LEU A 196 23.69 -12.08 8.05
CA LEU A 196 23.86 -12.23 6.60
C LEU A 196 22.95 -13.33 6.05
N LEU A 197 22.82 -14.46 6.74
CA LEU A 197 21.96 -15.57 6.33
C LEU A 197 20.46 -15.22 6.32
N LEU A 198 20.04 -14.18 7.05
CA LEU A 198 18.64 -13.77 7.12
C LEU A 198 18.23 -12.93 5.92
N TRP A 199 19.04 -11.99 5.47
CA TRP A 199 18.67 -11.08 4.38
C TRP A 199 19.26 -11.46 3.01
N LEU A 200 20.34 -12.25 2.96
CA LEU A 200 20.99 -12.65 1.71
C LEU A 200 20.06 -13.41 0.75
N PRO A 201 19.21 -14.37 1.22
CA PRO A 201 18.27 -15.05 0.35
C PRO A 201 17.25 -14.09 -0.29
N GLY A 202 16.78 -13.09 0.46
CA GLY A 202 15.89 -12.06 -0.06
C GLY A 202 16.54 -11.20 -1.13
N LEU A 203 17.80 -10.81 -0.93
CA LEU A 203 18.57 -10.06 -1.93
C LEU A 203 18.83 -10.91 -3.18
N ALA A 204 19.21 -12.16 -3.01
CA ALA A 204 19.43 -13.09 -4.13
C ALA A 204 18.15 -13.26 -4.97
N PHE A 205 16.99 -13.38 -4.31
CA PHE A 205 15.70 -13.46 -4.98
C PHE A 205 15.35 -12.16 -5.72
N ALA A 206 15.63 -11.00 -5.11
CA ALA A 206 15.40 -9.70 -5.76
C ALA A 206 16.27 -9.53 -7.01
N ILE A 207 17.54 -9.92 -6.95
CA ILE A 207 18.44 -9.90 -8.12
C ILE A 207 17.97 -10.86 -9.21
N LEU A 208 17.49 -12.05 -8.84
CA LEU A 208 16.94 -13.02 -9.78
C LEU A 208 15.73 -12.42 -10.52
N LEU A 209 14.82 -11.78 -9.80
CA LEU A 209 13.64 -11.13 -10.40
C LEU A 209 14.03 -9.97 -11.32
N LEU A 210 15.11 -9.27 -11.03
CA LEU A 210 15.58 -8.14 -11.85
C LEU A 210 16.28 -8.61 -13.13
N ALA A 211 16.75 -9.88 -13.18
CA ALA A 211 17.44 -10.47 -14.31
C ALA A 211 16.49 -11.17 -15.32
N ILE A 212 15.21 -11.39 -14.94
CA ILE A 212 14.15 -11.99 -15.78
C ILE A 212 13.36 -10.88 -16.48
#